data_1d152dabf551bb31e313c1ad09d2dd86
#
_entry.id   1d152dabf551bb31e313c1ad09d2dd86
#
_cell.length_a   1.000
_cell.length_b   1.000
_cell.length_c   1.000
_cell.angle_alpha   90.00
_cell.angle_beta   90.00
_cell.angle_gamma   90.00
#
_symmetry.space_group_name_H-M   'P 1'
#
loop_
_entity.id
_entity.type
_entity.pdbx_description
1 polymer ?
#
loop_
_entity_poly.entity_id
_entity_poly.type
_entity_poly.pdbx_seq_one_letter_code
_entity_poly.pdbx_strand_id
1 'polypeptide(L)'
;CQKRFADETLKFTYDDNGVITCITRDVSGLWPYNRSVAEVPDTEENRRADISGRWRFDGANITDLMTPDKAREQKAREIEAWRNIQENANYVFAFNGRNWDYGKATQERLSLSVQMAKANKLPDGFIWTDADNNDIPMTSGELINLSDAIDQAMFTKGLQIHMRQRQMKEELEKLTDAQAVMDYVVGWPE
;
A
#
# COMPACT_ATOMS: atom_id res chain seq x y z
N CYS A 1 5.54 43.69 -8.31
CA CYS A 1 4.80 42.50 -8.78
C CYS A 1 3.45 42.31 -8.10
N GLN A 2 3.35 42.49 -6.79
CA GLN A 2 2.12 42.24 -6.01
C GLN A 2 0.86 43.00 -6.48
N LYS A 3 1.00 44.21 -7.03
CA LYS A 3 -0.12 45.03 -7.54
C LYS A 3 -0.73 44.58 -8.87
N ARG A 4 -0.26 43.50 -9.46
CA ARG A 4 -0.71 43.03 -10.78
C ARG A 4 -1.70 41.88 -10.75
N PHE A 5 -1.96 41.30 -9.57
CA PHE A 5 -2.82 40.13 -9.39
C PHE A 5 -4.14 40.53 -8.73
N ALA A 6 -5.22 39.91 -9.13
CA ALA A 6 -6.55 40.14 -8.56
C ALA A 6 -6.67 39.44 -7.19
N ASP A 7 -7.52 40.00 -6.30
CA ASP A 7 -7.68 39.47 -4.92
C ASP A 7 -8.35 38.09 -4.92
N GLU A 8 -9.33 37.85 -5.78
CA GLU A 8 -10.12 36.61 -5.83
C GLU A 8 -9.58 35.59 -6.86
N THR A 9 -8.27 35.38 -6.89
CA THR A 9 -7.62 34.42 -7.78
C THR A 9 -6.68 33.51 -7.04
N LEU A 10 -6.42 32.35 -7.63
CA LEU A 10 -5.28 31.50 -7.25
C LEU A 10 -4.05 31.95 -8.03
N LYS A 11 -2.97 32.25 -7.32
CA LYS A 11 -1.69 32.63 -7.89
C LYS A 11 -0.75 31.44 -7.78
N PHE A 12 0.05 31.19 -8.79
CA PHE A 12 0.96 30.05 -8.79
C PHE A 12 2.22 30.33 -9.59
N THR A 13 3.25 29.58 -9.25
CA THR A 13 4.47 29.47 -10.06
C THR A 13 4.44 28.17 -10.84
N TYR A 14 5.03 28.18 -12.03
CA TYR A 14 5.17 27.01 -12.89
C TYR A 14 6.53 26.99 -13.59
N ASP A 15 6.98 25.79 -13.93
CA ASP A 15 8.24 25.55 -14.63
C ASP A 15 8.10 25.73 -16.17
N ASP A 16 9.18 25.50 -16.89
CA ASP A 16 9.23 25.64 -18.36
C ASP A 16 8.29 24.66 -19.10
N ASN A 17 7.86 23.58 -18.44
CA ASN A 17 6.89 22.62 -18.94
C ASN A 17 5.45 22.97 -18.56
N GLY A 18 5.27 24.08 -17.82
CA GLY A 18 3.97 24.51 -17.29
C GLY A 18 3.54 23.82 -16.00
N VAL A 19 4.37 22.93 -15.42
CA VAL A 19 4.00 22.20 -14.20
C VAL A 19 3.99 23.15 -12.99
N ILE A 20 2.90 23.12 -12.22
CA ILE A 20 2.72 23.98 -11.04
C ILE A 20 3.67 23.56 -9.95
N THR A 21 4.45 24.54 -9.42
CA THR A 21 5.49 24.34 -8.41
C THR A 21 5.21 25.05 -7.10
N CYS A 22 4.30 26.00 -7.07
CA CYS A 22 3.76 26.66 -5.87
C CYS A 22 2.36 27.16 -6.20
N ILE A 23 1.43 27.14 -5.26
CA ILE A 23 0.08 27.68 -5.43
C ILE A 23 -0.39 28.34 -4.12
N THR A 24 -1.00 29.50 -4.21
CA THR A 24 -1.49 30.28 -3.05
C THR A 24 -2.58 31.24 -3.46
N ARG A 25 -3.39 31.70 -2.50
CA ARG A 25 -4.31 32.84 -2.65
C ARG A 25 -3.62 34.17 -2.40
N ASP A 26 -2.61 34.16 -1.52
CA ASP A 26 -1.87 35.35 -1.16
C ASP A 26 -0.60 35.45 -2.00
N VAL A 27 -0.50 36.47 -2.83
CA VAL A 27 0.67 36.72 -3.71
C VAL A 27 1.96 36.93 -2.91
N SER A 28 1.87 37.32 -1.64
CA SER A 28 3.05 37.49 -0.78
C SER A 28 3.72 36.13 -0.46
N GLY A 29 2.98 35.04 -0.57
CA GLY A 29 3.49 33.67 -0.42
C GLY A 29 4.22 33.12 -1.65
N LEU A 30 4.23 33.85 -2.78
CA LEU A 30 4.93 33.41 -3.97
C LEU A 30 6.40 33.86 -3.97
N TRP A 31 7.29 32.90 -4.19
CA TRP A 31 8.71 33.16 -4.36
C TRP A 31 9.20 32.63 -5.72
N PRO A 32 9.04 33.43 -6.81
CA PRO A 32 9.21 32.95 -8.19
C PRO A 32 10.68 32.94 -8.63
N TYR A 33 11.57 32.28 -7.87
CA TYR A 33 12.95 32.14 -8.28
C TYR A 33 13.07 31.23 -9.52
N ASN A 34 13.48 31.82 -10.66
CA ASN A 34 13.58 31.13 -11.95
C ASN A 34 12.30 30.38 -12.37
N ARG A 35 11.12 30.94 -12.07
CA ARG A 35 9.81 30.37 -12.42
C ARG A 35 8.92 31.44 -13.00
N SER A 36 8.03 31.02 -13.90
CA SER A 36 6.94 31.86 -14.38
C SER A 36 5.81 31.94 -13.36
N VAL A 37 5.06 33.04 -13.38
CA VAL A 37 3.92 33.28 -12.47
C VAL A 37 2.67 33.55 -13.29
N ALA A 38 1.56 32.97 -12.86
CA ALA A 38 0.24 33.24 -13.42
C ALA A 38 -0.84 33.23 -12.33
N GLU A 39 -2.05 33.60 -12.70
CA GLU A 39 -3.25 33.50 -11.88
C GLU A 39 -4.41 32.93 -12.67
N VAL A 40 -5.32 32.25 -11.98
CA VAL A 40 -6.61 31.79 -12.50
C VAL A 40 -7.71 32.12 -11.49
N PRO A 41 -8.99 32.17 -11.89
CA PRO A 41 -10.10 32.35 -10.94
C PRO A 41 -10.05 31.32 -9.80
N ASP A 42 -10.37 31.76 -8.58
CA ASP A 42 -10.45 30.88 -7.41
C ASP A 42 -11.76 30.07 -7.42
N THR A 43 -11.84 29.09 -8.31
CA THR A 43 -12.96 28.16 -8.46
C THR A 43 -12.70 26.87 -7.70
N GLU A 44 -13.78 26.13 -7.40
CA GLU A 44 -13.67 24.81 -6.79
C GLU A 44 -12.78 23.84 -7.61
N GLU A 45 -12.91 23.89 -8.94
CA GLU A 45 -12.11 23.10 -9.86
C GLU A 45 -10.61 23.46 -9.77
N ASN A 46 -10.29 24.75 -9.82
CA ASN A 46 -8.89 25.21 -9.75
C ASN A 46 -8.25 24.97 -8.37
N ARG A 47 -9.05 24.94 -7.28
CA ARG A 47 -8.59 24.61 -5.92
C ARG A 47 -8.12 23.18 -5.76
N ARG A 48 -8.42 22.30 -6.71
CA ARG A 48 -7.91 20.90 -6.73
C ARG A 48 -6.43 20.84 -7.08
N ALA A 49 -5.90 21.88 -7.70
CA ALA A 49 -4.50 21.93 -8.08
C ALA A 49 -3.57 22.00 -6.86
N ASP A 50 -2.48 21.26 -6.91
CA ASP A 50 -1.44 21.16 -5.90
C ASP A 50 -0.04 21.13 -6.53
N ILE A 51 0.97 20.92 -5.72
CA ILE A 51 2.38 20.86 -6.13
C ILE A 51 2.90 19.42 -6.36
N SER A 52 2.02 18.46 -6.56
CA SER A 52 2.37 17.04 -6.74
C SER A 52 3.06 16.74 -8.09
N GLY A 53 3.13 17.72 -9.00
CA GLY A 53 3.58 17.53 -10.38
C GLY A 53 2.48 17.06 -11.32
N ARG A 54 1.26 16.86 -10.83
CA ARG A 54 0.09 16.41 -11.58
C ARG A 54 -0.57 17.52 -12.39
N TRP A 55 -0.39 18.79 -12.00
CA TRP A 55 -1.12 19.93 -12.53
C TRP A 55 -0.26 20.79 -13.43
N ARG A 56 -0.81 21.14 -14.58
CA ARG A 56 -0.14 21.93 -15.61
C ARG A 56 -0.97 23.15 -15.99
N PHE A 57 -0.30 24.29 -16.13
CA PHE A 57 -0.83 25.49 -16.73
C PHE A 57 -0.51 25.51 -18.23
N ASP A 58 -1.50 25.63 -19.09
CA ASP A 58 -1.37 25.65 -20.55
C ASP A 58 -1.25 27.05 -21.17
N GLY A 59 -1.22 28.09 -20.32
CA GLY A 59 -1.25 29.50 -20.69
C GLY A 59 -2.59 30.18 -20.46
N ALA A 60 -3.66 29.42 -20.22
CA ALA A 60 -5.01 29.92 -19.95
C ALA A 60 -5.66 29.19 -18.75
N ASN A 61 -5.52 27.89 -18.65
CA ASN A 61 -6.20 27.04 -17.67
C ASN A 61 -5.22 26.12 -16.95
N ILE A 62 -5.61 25.69 -15.73
CA ILE A 62 -4.98 24.59 -15.05
C ILE A 62 -5.60 23.28 -15.53
N THR A 63 -4.77 22.34 -15.99
CA THR A 63 -5.19 21.03 -16.47
C THR A 63 -4.60 19.92 -15.62
N ASP A 64 -5.39 18.87 -15.39
CA ASP A 64 -4.95 17.68 -14.67
C ASP A 64 -4.23 16.74 -15.64
N LEU A 65 -2.98 16.42 -15.36
CA LEU A 65 -2.18 15.46 -16.14
C LEU A 65 -2.49 14.00 -15.79
N MET A 66 -3.25 13.76 -14.71
CA MET A 66 -3.67 12.44 -14.31
C MET A 66 -4.79 11.96 -15.23
N THR A 67 -4.57 10.83 -15.87
CA THR A 67 -5.59 10.11 -16.64
C THR A 67 -6.08 8.89 -15.85
N PRO A 68 -7.26 8.34 -16.16
CA PRO A 68 -7.71 7.09 -15.54
C PRO A 68 -6.69 5.96 -15.69
N ASP A 69 -6.02 5.85 -16.83
CA ASP A 69 -5.01 4.81 -17.06
C ASP A 69 -3.76 4.99 -16.20
N LYS A 70 -3.24 6.22 -16.09
CA LYS A 70 -2.12 6.53 -15.17
C LYS A 70 -2.49 6.25 -13.72
N ALA A 71 -3.70 6.60 -13.32
CA ALA A 71 -4.21 6.33 -11.98
C ALA A 71 -4.29 4.81 -11.72
N ARG A 72 -4.79 4.03 -12.69
CA ARG A 72 -4.84 2.56 -12.58
C ARG A 72 -3.44 1.94 -12.50
N GLU A 73 -2.47 2.41 -13.29
CA GLU A 73 -1.09 1.95 -13.20
C GLU A 73 -0.49 2.21 -11.81
N GLN A 74 -0.74 3.38 -11.23
CA GLN A 74 -0.30 3.70 -9.89
C GLN A 74 -0.94 2.76 -8.86
N LYS A 75 -2.27 2.56 -8.93
CA LYS A 75 -2.99 1.65 -8.02
C LYS A 75 -2.58 0.19 -8.22
N ALA A 76 -2.26 -0.23 -9.44
CA ALA A 76 -1.72 -1.56 -9.68
C ALA A 76 -0.40 -1.79 -8.94
N ARG A 77 0.50 -0.80 -8.92
CA ARG A 77 1.74 -0.86 -8.13
C ARG A 77 1.46 -0.91 -6.61
N GLU A 78 0.48 -0.14 -6.13
CA GLU A 78 0.07 -0.18 -4.72
C GLU A 78 -0.51 -1.56 -4.34
N ILE A 79 -1.29 -2.19 -5.21
CA ILE A 79 -1.84 -3.54 -5.01
C ILE A 79 -0.70 -4.58 -4.96
N GLU A 80 0.29 -4.50 -5.84
CA GLU A 80 1.44 -5.42 -5.82
C GLU A 80 2.29 -5.22 -4.55
N ALA A 81 2.49 -3.98 -4.10
CA ALA A 81 3.18 -3.68 -2.86
C ALA A 81 2.41 -4.23 -1.64
N TRP A 82 1.08 -4.04 -1.61
CA TRP A 82 0.21 -4.60 -0.58
C TRP A 82 0.32 -6.13 -0.55
N ARG A 83 0.21 -6.79 -1.70
CA ARG A 83 0.36 -8.24 -1.81
C ARG A 83 1.68 -8.71 -1.23
N ASN A 84 2.79 -8.07 -1.62
CA ASN A 84 4.12 -8.39 -1.11
C ASN A 84 4.21 -8.29 0.42
N ILE A 85 3.63 -7.23 1.00
CA ILE A 85 3.56 -7.04 2.45
C ILE A 85 2.79 -8.18 3.09
N GLN A 86 1.60 -8.51 2.56
CA GLN A 86 0.75 -9.57 3.11
C GLN A 86 1.40 -10.97 3.01
N GLU A 87 2.04 -11.30 1.89
CA GLU A 87 2.71 -12.60 1.69
C GLU A 87 3.95 -12.80 2.58
N ASN A 88 4.56 -11.72 3.05
CA ASN A 88 5.74 -11.76 3.93
C ASN A 88 5.42 -11.43 5.38
N ALA A 89 4.15 -11.16 5.72
CA ALA A 89 3.73 -10.90 7.08
C ALA A 89 3.70 -12.19 7.93
N ASN A 90 3.86 -12.02 9.24
CA ASN A 90 3.54 -13.04 10.22
C ASN A 90 2.09 -12.89 10.66
N TYR A 91 1.45 -14.02 10.84
CA TYR A 91 0.06 -14.14 11.31
C TYR A 91 0.00 -15.08 12.52
N VAL A 92 -1.11 -15.03 13.21
CA VAL A 92 -1.39 -15.91 14.35
C VAL A 92 -2.68 -16.69 14.09
N PHE A 93 -2.70 -17.97 14.46
CA PHE A 93 -3.90 -18.81 14.43
C PHE A 93 -4.00 -19.68 15.67
N ALA A 94 -5.22 -20.07 16.01
CA ALA A 94 -5.48 -20.98 17.12
C ALA A 94 -5.41 -22.44 16.67
N PHE A 95 -4.63 -23.25 17.40
CA PHE A 95 -4.54 -24.69 17.19
C PHE A 95 -4.26 -25.40 18.52
N ASN A 96 -5.00 -26.46 18.82
CA ASN A 96 -4.89 -27.23 20.06
C ASN A 96 -4.91 -26.36 21.33
N GLY A 97 -5.80 -25.38 21.39
CA GLY A 97 -6.00 -24.52 22.56
C GLY A 97 -4.91 -23.49 22.79
N ARG A 98 -4.03 -23.26 21.81
CA ARG A 98 -2.94 -22.25 21.85
C ARG A 98 -2.93 -21.42 20.59
N ASN A 99 -2.28 -20.27 20.67
CA ASN A 99 -2.00 -19.39 19.54
C ASN A 99 -0.61 -19.71 18.98
N TRP A 100 -0.51 -19.80 17.66
CA TRP A 100 0.74 -20.12 16.97
C TRP A 100 1.00 -19.10 15.88
N ASP A 101 2.25 -18.69 15.75
CA ASP A 101 2.70 -17.89 14.61
C ASP A 101 2.73 -18.74 13.33
N TYR A 102 2.36 -18.12 12.22
CA TYR A 102 2.56 -18.71 10.90
C TYR A 102 2.97 -17.62 9.87
N GLY A 103 3.73 -18.05 8.89
CA GLY A 103 4.30 -17.21 7.85
C GLY A 103 5.59 -17.84 7.34
N LYS A 104 6.20 -17.22 6.32
CA LYS A 104 7.42 -17.77 5.68
C LYS A 104 8.57 -18.00 6.67
N ALA A 105 8.83 -17.02 7.54
CA ALA A 105 9.92 -17.12 8.51
C ALA A 105 9.69 -18.25 9.52
N THR A 106 8.45 -18.46 9.98
CA THR A 106 8.10 -19.58 10.84
C THR A 106 8.26 -20.91 10.13
N GLN A 107 7.80 -21.01 8.88
CA GLN A 107 7.92 -22.22 8.07
C GLN A 107 9.38 -22.59 7.83
N GLU A 108 10.26 -21.65 7.53
CA GLU A 108 11.69 -21.89 7.36
C GLU A 108 12.33 -22.46 8.62
N ARG A 109 12.07 -21.87 9.78
CA ARG A 109 12.57 -22.35 11.08
C ARG A 109 12.04 -23.75 11.42
N LEU A 110 10.76 -23.99 11.14
CA LEU A 110 10.08 -25.25 11.45
C LEU A 110 10.53 -26.39 10.54
N SER A 111 10.88 -26.12 9.29
CA SER A 111 11.20 -27.09 8.25
C SER A 111 12.30 -28.08 8.68
N LEU A 112 13.41 -27.59 9.22
CA LEU A 112 14.50 -28.47 9.69
C LEU A 112 14.07 -29.29 10.89
N SER A 113 13.36 -28.70 11.85
CA SER A 113 12.87 -29.40 13.05
C SER A 113 11.89 -30.53 12.67
N VAL A 114 11.03 -30.30 11.67
CA VAL A 114 10.12 -31.32 11.14
C VAL A 114 10.87 -32.45 10.44
N GLN A 115 11.94 -32.15 9.70
CA GLN A 115 12.80 -33.20 9.12
C GLN A 115 13.43 -34.08 10.22
N MET A 116 13.90 -33.48 11.31
CA MET A 116 14.44 -34.22 12.45
C MET A 116 13.35 -35.04 13.14
N ALA A 117 12.13 -34.49 13.30
CA ALA A 117 10.99 -35.21 13.85
C ALA A 117 10.63 -36.45 13.02
N LYS A 118 10.53 -36.31 11.69
CA LYS A 118 10.25 -37.41 10.76
C LYS A 118 11.34 -38.50 10.76
N ALA A 119 12.57 -38.13 11.05
CA ALA A 119 13.70 -39.05 11.18
C ALA A 119 13.86 -39.66 12.59
N ASN A 120 12.96 -39.36 13.53
CA ASN A 120 13.08 -39.70 14.97
C ASN A 120 14.41 -39.22 15.59
N LYS A 121 14.85 -38.02 15.23
CA LYS A 121 16.11 -37.40 15.69
C LYS A 121 15.90 -36.11 16.49
N LEU A 122 14.67 -35.79 16.89
CA LEU A 122 14.45 -34.69 17.85
C LEU A 122 15.16 -35.01 19.18
N PRO A 123 15.86 -34.04 19.79
CA PRO A 123 16.44 -34.24 21.10
C PRO A 123 15.34 -34.39 22.16
N ASP A 124 15.68 -35.09 23.24
CA ASP A 124 14.83 -35.17 24.44
C ASP A 124 14.59 -33.77 25.01
N GLY A 125 13.34 -33.47 25.37
CA GLY A 125 12.96 -32.16 25.89
C GLY A 125 12.88 -31.06 24.83
N PHE A 126 12.71 -31.41 23.54
CA PHE A 126 12.50 -30.44 22.48
C PHE A 126 11.28 -29.54 22.78
N ILE A 127 11.45 -28.25 22.59
CA ILE A 127 10.40 -27.23 22.77
C ILE A 127 10.17 -26.45 21.50
N TRP A 128 8.94 -25.96 21.32
CA TRP A 128 8.59 -24.94 20.32
C TRP A 128 7.85 -23.80 21.01
N THR A 129 8.19 -22.57 20.68
CA THR A 129 7.59 -21.39 21.34
C THR A 129 6.30 -21.00 20.64
N ASP A 130 5.22 -20.81 21.39
CA ASP A 130 3.93 -20.34 20.87
C ASP A 130 3.92 -18.82 20.63
N ALA A 131 2.82 -18.29 20.04
CA ALA A 131 2.68 -16.86 19.75
C ALA A 131 2.59 -15.98 21.01
N ASP A 132 2.28 -16.58 22.16
CA ASP A 132 2.23 -15.89 23.46
C ASP A 132 3.56 -16.00 24.20
N ASN A 133 4.62 -16.45 23.51
CA ASN A 133 5.99 -16.55 24.04
C ASN A 133 6.17 -17.63 25.13
N ASN A 134 5.36 -18.68 25.11
CA ASN A 134 5.51 -19.82 25.99
C ASN A 134 6.27 -20.96 25.30
N ASP A 135 7.22 -21.55 26.00
CA ASP A 135 7.95 -22.72 25.54
C ASP A 135 7.13 -23.98 25.77
N ILE A 136 6.76 -24.65 24.72
CA ILE A 136 5.89 -25.82 24.73
C ILE A 136 6.69 -27.06 24.40
N PRO A 137 6.84 -28.01 25.35
CA PRO A 137 7.44 -29.31 25.07
C PRO A 137 6.65 -30.05 24.00
N MET A 138 7.34 -30.61 23.01
CA MET A 138 6.73 -31.28 21.87
C MET A 138 7.38 -32.62 21.56
N THR A 139 6.55 -33.60 21.33
CA THR A 139 6.94 -34.85 20.69
C THR A 139 7.07 -34.67 19.16
N SER A 140 7.73 -35.62 18.51
CA SER A 140 7.82 -35.62 17.04
C SER A 140 6.46 -35.58 16.36
N GLY A 141 5.47 -36.33 16.89
CA GLY A 141 4.11 -36.34 16.33
C GLY A 141 3.39 -35.00 16.49
N GLU A 142 3.51 -34.37 17.65
CA GLU A 142 2.91 -33.04 17.90
C GLU A 142 3.52 -31.96 17.00
N LEU A 143 4.84 -31.98 16.79
CA LEU A 143 5.51 -31.02 15.92
C LEU A 143 5.11 -31.20 14.45
N ILE A 144 4.98 -32.44 14.00
CA ILE A 144 4.50 -32.74 12.64
C ILE A 144 3.06 -32.24 12.46
N ASN A 145 2.17 -32.51 13.42
CA ASN A 145 0.79 -32.04 13.38
C ASN A 145 0.69 -30.50 13.38
N LEU A 146 1.52 -29.83 14.17
CA LEU A 146 1.60 -28.37 14.17
C LEU A 146 2.08 -27.85 12.82
N SER A 147 3.09 -28.47 12.21
CA SER A 147 3.59 -28.10 10.90
C SER A 147 2.52 -28.23 9.82
N ASP A 148 1.76 -29.33 9.82
CA ASP A 148 0.67 -29.54 8.86
C ASP A 148 -0.43 -28.47 9.04
N ALA A 149 -0.74 -28.09 10.27
CA ALA A 149 -1.71 -27.03 10.57
C ALA A 149 -1.21 -25.65 10.11
N ILE A 150 0.08 -25.37 10.30
CA ILE A 150 0.72 -24.13 9.81
C ILE A 150 0.70 -24.07 8.28
N ASP A 151 1.05 -25.16 7.59
CA ASP A 151 1.03 -25.23 6.13
C ASP A 151 -0.39 -24.98 5.58
N GLN A 152 -1.41 -25.54 6.22
CA GLN A 152 -2.79 -25.29 5.85
C GLN A 152 -3.21 -23.84 6.10
N ALA A 153 -2.81 -23.24 7.22
CA ALA A 153 -3.08 -21.83 7.52
C ALA A 153 -2.40 -20.90 6.49
N MET A 154 -1.15 -21.19 6.13
CA MET A 154 -0.42 -20.47 5.09
C MET A 154 -1.08 -20.57 3.73
N PHE A 155 -1.49 -21.77 3.31
CA PHE A 155 -2.21 -21.99 2.06
C PHE A 155 -3.51 -21.18 2.01
N THR A 156 -4.30 -21.25 3.08
CA THR A 156 -5.57 -20.52 3.19
C THR A 156 -5.36 -19.00 3.12
N LYS A 157 -4.38 -18.48 3.86
CA LYS A 157 -4.04 -17.05 3.84
C LYS A 157 -3.54 -16.61 2.46
N GLY A 158 -2.68 -17.39 1.83
CA GLY A 158 -2.19 -17.12 0.48
C GLY A 158 -3.31 -17.05 -0.56
N LEU A 159 -4.28 -17.97 -0.47
CA LEU A 159 -5.48 -17.95 -1.32
C LEU A 159 -6.32 -16.69 -1.09
N GLN A 160 -6.55 -16.29 0.17
CA GLN A 160 -7.27 -15.06 0.51
C GLN A 160 -6.60 -13.82 -0.06
N ILE A 161 -5.27 -13.72 0.09
CA ILE A 161 -4.48 -12.61 -0.46
C ILE A 161 -4.63 -12.54 -1.99
N HIS A 162 -4.51 -13.69 -2.67
CA HIS A 162 -4.64 -13.78 -4.12
C HIS A 162 -6.04 -13.37 -4.59
N MET A 163 -7.09 -13.87 -3.95
CA MET A 163 -8.47 -13.51 -4.28
C MET A 163 -8.74 -12.02 -4.06
N ARG A 164 -8.26 -11.45 -2.96
CA ARG A 164 -8.41 -10.02 -2.69
C ARG A 164 -7.68 -9.16 -3.72
N GLN A 165 -6.47 -9.54 -4.10
CA GLN A 165 -5.72 -8.87 -5.18
C GLN A 165 -6.52 -8.84 -6.49
N ARG A 166 -7.09 -9.96 -6.90
CA ARG A 166 -7.92 -10.02 -8.12
C ARG A 166 -9.16 -9.14 -8.00
N GLN A 167 -9.85 -9.21 -6.87
CA GLN A 167 -11.03 -8.39 -6.61
C GLN A 167 -10.71 -6.90 -6.71
N MET A 168 -9.60 -6.44 -6.08
CA MET A 168 -9.17 -5.03 -6.17
C MET A 168 -8.91 -4.60 -7.62
N LYS A 169 -8.28 -5.44 -8.43
CA LYS A 169 -8.05 -5.16 -9.86
C LYS A 169 -9.37 -5.03 -10.63
N GLU A 170 -10.32 -5.93 -10.40
CA GLU A 170 -11.66 -5.89 -11.01
C GLU A 170 -12.48 -4.67 -10.55
N GLU A 171 -12.35 -4.26 -9.29
CA GLU A 171 -13.01 -3.06 -8.76
C GLU A 171 -12.44 -1.79 -9.42
N LEU A 172 -11.12 -1.71 -9.63
CA LEU A 172 -10.47 -0.59 -10.31
C LEU A 172 -10.87 -0.47 -11.78
N GLU A 173 -11.06 -1.59 -12.48
CA GLU A 173 -11.47 -1.59 -13.89
C GLU A 173 -12.87 -0.98 -14.09
N LYS A 174 -13.75 -1.05 -13.09
CA LYS A 174 -15.08 -0.47 -13.11
C LYS A 174 -15.11 1.04 -12.90
N LEU A 175 -14.04 1.62 -12.38
CA LEU A 175 -13.93 3.05 -12.15
C LEU A 175 -13.45 3.76 -13.42
N THR A 176 -14.21 4.77 -13.87
CA THR A 176 -13.96 5.50 -15.13
C THR A 176 -13.36 6.88 -14.93
N ASP A 177 -13.45 7.44 -13.72
CA ASP A 177 -12.92 8.74 -13.34
C ASP A 177 -11.56 8.61 -12.66
N ALA A 178 -10.57 9.42 -13.09
CA ALA A 178 -9.22 9.38 -12.54
C ALA A 178 -9.19 9.63 -11.01
N GLN A 179 -10.02 10.56 -10.52
CA GLN A 179 -10.10 10.86 -9.08
C GLN A 179 -10.67 9.67 -8.30
N ALA A 180 -11.73 9.03 -8.81
CA ALA A 180 -12.31 7.84 -8.17
C ALA A 180 -11.28 6.70 -8.10
N VAL A 181 -10.46 6.51 -9.14
CA VAL A 181 -9.36 5.54 -9.13
C VAL A 181 -8.31 5.91 -8.08
N MET A 182 -7.91 7.19 -8.01
CA MET A 182 -6.93 7.65 -7.01
C MET A 182 -7.43 7.50 -5.57
N ASP A 183 -8.72 7.70 -5.33
CA ASP A 183 -9.36 7.60 -4.01
C ASP A 183 -9.61 6.16 -3.58
N TYR A 184 -9.46 5.19 -4.49
CA TYR A 184 -9.63 3.77 -4.17
C TYR A 184 -8.64 3.32 -3.09
N VAL A 185 -9.16 2.68 -2.04
CA VAL A 185 -8.35 2.19 -0.91
C VAL A 185 -7.88 0.78 -1.17
N VAL A 186 -6.56 0.60 -1.27
CA VAL A 186 -5.92 -0.70 -1.40
C VAL A 186 -5.80 -1.36 -0.03
N GLY A 187 -6.33 -2.57 0.12
CA GLY A 187 -6.29 -3.30 1.38
C GLY A 187 -7.35 -4.39 1.50
N TRP A 188 -7.45 -4.94 2.71
CA TRP A 188 -8.56 -5.81 3.07
C TRP A 188 -9.86 -5.01 3.08
N PRO A 189 -11.02 -5.61 2.73
CA PRO A 189 -12.31 -4.94 2.87
C PRO A 189 -12.58 -4.67 4.35
N GLU A 190 -13.23 -3.54 4.63
CA GLU A 190 -13.72 -3.20 5.98
C GLU A 190 -14.83 -4.15 6.44
#